data_ba5fbe47ac940b653caa7e7fe80aa400
#
_entry.id   ba5fbe47ac940b653caa7e7fe80aa400
#
_cell.length_a   1.000
_cell.length_b   1.000
_cell.length_c   1.000
_cell.angle_alpha   90.00
_cell.angle_beta   90.00
_cell.angle_gamma   90.00
#
_symmetry.space_group_name_H-M   'P 1'
#
loop_
_entity.id
_entity.type
_entity.pdbx_description
1 polymer ?
#
loop_
_entity_poly.entity_id
_entity_poly.type
_entity_poly.pdbx_seq_one_letter_code
_entity_poly.pdbx_strand_id
1 'polypeptide(L)'
;DLAEKLLELAKTPNGSAVFLSNSGAEANEAAIKICLARKSGRIIALDHAFHGRTLGALSLTHKVAYRQPFGPSAVDVTFVAPEDSDALAGELEKGDVAGVFVEPVQGEVGVVPLSDEYLQHVRQLTAFHDVLMVVDEVQCGMGRTGRWFAHQRAHITPDIMTMAKALGGGFPIGATLTFGPDVSGILTAGQHGSTFGGNPLACAAALAVISTIESDDLLTHVRQIGTAMSTALRESHPSVTQVRGSGALLGVQFDSDIAAD
;
A
#
# COMPACT_ATOMS: atom_id res chain seq x y z
N ASP A 1 9.07 2.93 -21.22
CA ASP A 1 9.51 3.68 -20.04
C ASP A 1 8.91 3.17 -18.73
N LEU A 2 9.42 3.69 -17.58
CA LEU A 2 9.01 3.18 -16.26
C LEU A 2 7.49 3.25 -16.02
N ALA A 3 6.85 4.38 -16.34
CA ALA A 3 5.41 4.55 -16.13
C ALA A 3 4.59 3.49 -16.91
N GLU A 4 4.90 3.29 -18.18
CA GLU A 4 4.25 2.27 -19.02
C GLU A 4 4.44 0.87 -18.44
N LYS A 5 5.67 0.57 -18.00
CA LYS A 5 5.99 -0.73 -17.39
C LYS A 5 5.22 -0.97 -16.08
N LEU A 6 5.07 0.05 -15.23
CA LEU A 6 4.30 -0.06 -14.00
C LEU A 6 2.79 -0.28 -14.29
N LEU A 7 2.23 0.42 -15.28
CA LEU A 7 0.84 0.23 -15.69
C LEU A 7 0.61 -1.18 -16.24
N GLU A 8 1.56 -1.71 -17.04
CA GLU A 8 1.51 -3.08 -17.57
C GLU A 8 1.50 -4.11 -16.42
N LEU A 9 2.44 -4.01 -15.47
CA LEU A 9 2.58 -4.93 -14.33
C LEU A 9 1.35 -4.91 -13.41
N ALA A 10 0.76 -3.72 -13.23
CA ALA A 10 -0.46 -3.52 -12.46
C ALA A 10 -1.72 -3.92 -13.22
N LYS A 11 -1.62 -4.24 -14.52
CA LYS A 11 -2.75 -4.60 -15.40
C LYS A 11 -3.86 -3.53 -15.38
N THR A 12 -3.45 -2.27 -15.44
CA THR A 12 -4.38 -1.14 -15.35
C THR A 12 -5.24 -1.02 -16.62
N PRO A 13 -6.46 -0.48 -16.52
CA PRO A 13 -7.28 -0.17 -17.69
C PRO A 13 -6.69 1.00 -18.51
N ASN A 14 -7.15 1.15 -19.74
CA ASN A 14 -6.78 2.29 -20.59
C ASN A 14 -7.13 3.63 -19.92
N GLY A 15 -6.28 4.63 -20.10
CA GLY A 15 -6.48 5.96 -19.50
C GLY A 15 -5.94 6.07 -18.06
N SER A 16 -5.29 5.02 -17.56
CA SER A 16 -4.57 5.06 -16.29
C SER A 16 -3.30 5.93 -16.39
N ALA A 17 -2.85 6.47 -15.25
CA ALA A 17 -1.68 7.34 -15.19
C ALA A 17 -0.77 6.99 -14.00
N VAL A 18 0.47 7.48 -14.07
CA VAL A 18 1.48 7.35 -13.02
C VAL A 18 2.01 8.73 -12.64
N PHE A 19 1.99 9.03 -11.36
CA PHE A 19 2.75 10.14 -10.78
C PHE A 19 3.98 9.57 -10.07
N LEU A 20 5.18 10.04 -10.43
CA LEU A 20 6.44 9.62 -9.83
C LEU A 20 6.86 10.61 -8.74
N SER A 21 7.32 10.08 -7.62
CA SER A 21 7.78 10.80 -6.43
C SER A 21 9.09 10.21 -5.91
N ASN A 22 9.52 10.57 -4.69
CA ASN A 22 10.80 10.11 -4.14
C ASN A 22 10.64 9.17 -2.94
N SER A 23 9.43 8.99 -2.46
CA SER A 23 9.15 8.15 -1.28
C SER A 23 7.70 7.66 -1.26
N GLY A 24 7.43 6.65 -0.41
CA GLY A 24 6.07 6.18 -0.17
C GLY A 24 5.18 7.23 0.51
N ALA A 25 5.75 8.07 1.39
CA ALA A 25 4.99 9.16 2.00
C ALA A 25 4.53 10.17 0.94
N GLU A 26 5.40 10.58 0.00
CA GLU A 26 5.00 11.46 -1.11
C GLU A 26 3.97 10.80 -2.03
N ALA A 27 4.11 9.51 -2.30
CA ALA A 27 3.11 8.77 -3.08
C ALA A 27 1.74 8.77 -2.39
N ASN A 28 1.71 8.57 -1.07
CA ASN A 28 0.47 8.64 -0.29
C ASN A 28 -0.10 10.07 -0.20
N GLU A 29 0.74 11.11 -0.12
CA GLU A 29 0.27 12.51 -0.22
C GLU A 29 -0.45 12.77 -1.54
N ALA A 30 0.05 12.25 -2.67
CA ALA A 30 -0.63 12.36 -3.95
C ALA A 30 -1.99 11.64 -3.94
N ALA A 31 -2.05 10.42 -3.40
CA ALA A 31 -3.30 9.66 -3.27
C ALA A 31 -4.33 10.37 -2.38
N ILE A 32 -3.90 10.92 -1.22
CA ILE A 32 -4.74 11.73 -0.33
C ILE A 32 -5.34 12.92 -1.10
N LYS A 33 -4.51 13.66 -1.84
CA LYS A 33 -4.96 14.82 -2.63
C LYS A 33 -5.96 14.42 -3.70
N ILE A 34 -5.77 13.28 -4.37
CA ILE A 34 -6.73 12.77 -5.37
C ILE A 34 -8.08 12.49 -4.69
N CYS A 35 -8.09 11.80 -3.55
CA CYS A 35 -9.32 11.50 -2.80
C CYS A 35 -10.07 12.80 -2.43
N LEU A 36 -9.36 13.74 -1.81
CA LEU A 36 -9.96 15.01 -1.34
C LEU A 36 -10.36 15.95 -2.49
N ALA A 37 -9.68 15.89 -3.65
CA ALA A 37 -10.05 16.65 -4.83
C ALA A 37 -11.31 16.08 -5.51
N ARG A 38 -11.52 14.75 -5.47
CA ARG A 38 -12.73 14.12 -5.99
C ARG A 38 -13.95 14.43 -5.11
N LYS A 39 -13.81 14.30 -3.79
CA LYS A 39 -14.91 14.47 -2.84
C LYS A 39 -14.41 15.08 -1.54
N SER A 40 -15.04 16.16 -1.11
CA SER A 40 -14.79 16.70 0.23
C SER A 40 -15.26 15.72 1.29
N GLY A 41 -14.44 15.50 2.31
CA GLY A 41 -14.78 14.59 3.39
C GLY A 41 -13.54 14.06 4.11
N ARG A 42 -13.76 13.07 4.95
CA ARG A 42 -12.70 12.38 5.70
C ARG A 42 -12.16 11.18 4.92
N ILE A 43 -11.03 10.68 5.36
CA ILE A 43 -10.43 9.44 4.85
C ILE A 43 -10.59 8.34 5.90
N ILE A 44 -10.87 7.13 5.48
CA ILE A 44 -10.80 5.96 6.34
C ILE A 44 -9.44 5.29 6.15
N ALA A 45 -8.77 4.97 7.26
CA ALA A 45 -7.62 4.10 7.31
C ALA A 45 -7.87 2.95 8.29
N LEU A 46 -7.05 1.91 8.27
CA LEU A 46 -7.23 0.80 9.21
C LEU A 46 -6.47 1.05 10.52
N ASP A 47 -6.98 0.49 11.60
CA ASP A 47 -6.19 0.39 12.83
C ASP A 47 -4.85 -0.27 12.53
N HIS A 48 -3.81 0.19 13.22
CA HIS A 48 -2.44 -0.24 13.03
C HIS A 48 -1.77 0.13 11.68
N ALA A 49 -2.45 0.88 10.81
CA ALA A 49 -1.90 1.29 9.52
C ALA A 49 -0.67 2.20 9.67
N PHE A 50 0.23 2.11 8.68
CA PHE A 50 1.37 3.00 8.53
C PHE A 50 1.50 3.47 7.09
N HIS A 51 1.20 4.76 6.86
CA HIS A 51 1.21 5.34 5.50
C HIS A 51 2.30 6.40 5.28
N GLY A 52 3.07 6.75 6.30
CA GLY A 52 4.20 7.67 6.19
C GLY A 52 4.35 8.65 7.34
N ARG A 53 5.28 9.61 7.18
CA ARG A 53 5.68 10.58 8.21
C ARG A 53 5.52 12.04 7.78
N THR A 54 5.11 12.34 6.54
CA THR A 54 4.66 13.68 6.13
C THR A 54 3.30 13.97 6.74
N LEU A 55 2.88 15.22 6.86
CA LEU A 55 1.70 15.58 7.67
C LEU A 55 0.41 14.90 7.21
N GLY A 56 0.17 14.82 5.90
CA GLY A 56 -1.01 14.10 5.37
C GLY A 56 -0.90 12.60 5.57
N ALA A 57 0.20 11.97 5.15
CA ALA A 57 0.42 10.54 5.32
C ALA A 57 0.50 10.11 6.80
N LEU A 58 1.03 11.00 7.68
CA LEU A 58 1.06 10.79 9.12
C LEU A 58 -0.34 10.80 9.72
N SER A 59 -1.28 11.59 9.18
CA SER A 59 -2.67 11.58 9.62
C SER A 59 -3.31 10.21 9.48
N LEU A 60 -2.93 9.44 8.46
CA LEU A 60 -3.41 8.09 8.19
C LEU A 60 -2.60 6.99 8.92
N THR A 61 -1.52 7.35 9.62
CA THR A 61 -0.72 6.42 10.42
C THR A 61 -1.32 6.28 11.81
N HIS A 62 -1.77 5.06 12.17
CA HIS A 62 -2.59 4.84 13.37
C HIS A 62 -1.89 5.16 14.69
N LYS A 63 -0.58 4.88 14.82
CA LYS A 63 0.17 5.01 16.07
C LYS A 63 0.14 6.45 16.62
N VAL A 64 -0.62 6.67 17.68
CA VAL A 64 -0.85 8.00 18.31
C VAL A 64 0.46 8.69 18.67
N ALA A 65 1.46 7.95 19.21
CA ALA A 65 2.76 8.51 19.60
C ALA A 65 3.51 9.16 18.42
N TYR A 66 3.23 8.76 17.17
CA TYR A 66 3.83 9.40 16.00
C TYR A 66 3.14 10.71 15.61
N ARG A 67 1.83 10.82 15.86
CA ARG A 67 0.99 11.96 15.47
C ARG A 67 0.94 13.06 16.53
N GLN A 68 0.84 12.66 17.81
CA GLN A 68 0.63 13.57 18.96
C GLN A 68 1.56 14.79 19.01
N PRO A 69 2.88 14.70 18.71
CA PRO A 69 3.79 15.85 18.80
C PRO A 69 3.47 16.99 17.83
N PHE A 70 2.68 16.74 16.77
CA PHE A 70 2.45 17.69 15.69
C PHE A 70 1.07 18.38 15.74
N GLY A 71 0.32 18.19 16.84
CA GLY A 71 -1.00 18.82 17.01
C GLY A 71 -2.13 18.12 16.25
N PRO A 72 -3.16 18.86 15.81
CA PRO A 72 -4.27 18.28 15.08
C PRO A 72 -3.84 17.65 13.76
N SER A 73 -4.51 16.58 13.35
CA SER A 73 -4.27 15.94 12.06
C SER A 73 -4.50 16.90 10.88
N ALA A 74 -3.61 16.86 9.89
CA ALA A 74 -3.75 17.66 8.66
C ALA A 74 -4.91 17.18 7.78
N VAL A 75 -5.32 15.92 7.94
CA VAL A 75 -6.45 15.29 7.24
C VAL A 75 -7.39 14.72 8.30
N ASP A 76 -8.70 14.87 8.09
CA ASP A 76 -9.70 14.21 8.93
C ASP A 76 -9.72 12.71 8.61
N VAL A 77 -9.46 11.88 9.61
CA VAL A 77 -9.28 10.44 9.46
C VAL A 77 -10.08 9.68 10.51
N THR A 78 -10.83 8.70 10.05
CA THR A 78 -11.44 7.67 10.89
C THR A 78 -10.69 6.36 10.74
N PHE A 79 -10.38 5.72 11.86
CA PHE A 79 -9.76 4.40 11.85
C PHE A 79 -10.82 3.33 12.09
N VAL A 80 -10.71 2.22 11.33
CA VAL A 80 -11.59 1.06 11.40
C VAL A 80 -10.73 -0.18 11.64
N ALA A 81 -11.22 -1.10 12.47
CA ALA A 81 -10.49 -2.35 12.70
C ALA A 81 -10.33 -3.16 11.40
N PRO A 82 -9.15 -3.71 11.11
CA PRO A 82 -8.98 -4.63 9.99
C PRO A 82 -9.90 -5.85 10.15
N GLU A 83 -10.36 -6.39 9.02
CA GLU A 83 -11.31 -7.53 8.95
C GLU A 83 -12.74 -7.22 9.44
N ASP A 84 -13.05 -5.99 9.83
CA ASP A 84 -14.38 -5.56 10.24
C ASP A 84 -15.13 -4.86 9.10
N SER A 85 -15.76 -5.66 8.23
CA SER A 85 -16.53 -5.14 7.09
C SER A 85 -17.80 -4.39 7.52
N ASP A 86 -18.40 -4.74 8.65
CA ASP A 86 -19.61 -4.10 9.14
C ASP A 86 -19.31 -2.69 9.68
N ALA A 87 -18.23 -2.54 10.43
CA ALA A 87 -17.75 -1.23 10.87
C ALA A 87 -17.40 -0.34 9.67
N LEU A 88 -16.72 -0.87 8.65
CA LEU A 88 -16.41 -0.14 7.43
C LEU A 88 -17.68 0.30 6.70
N ALA A 89 -18.66 -0.59 6.55
CA ALA A 89 -19.94 -0.28 5.91
C ALA A 89 -20.67 0.85 6.65
N GLY A 90 -20.78 0.76 7.99
CA GLY A 90 -21.41 1.79 8.82
C GLY A 90 -20.73 3.16 8.73
N GLU A 91 -19.38 3.19 8.54
CA GLU A 91 -18.68 4.45 8.31
C GLU A 91 -18.94 5.03 6.91
N LEU A 92 -19.03 4.18 5.88
CA LEU A 92 -19.32 4.60 4.51
C LEU A 92 -20.76 5.09 4.33
N GLU A 93 -21.72 4.52 5.04
CA GLU A 93 -23.15 4.95 5.05
C GLU A 93 -23.35 6.39 5.49
N LYS A 94 -22.40 6.98 6.25
CA LYS A 94 -22.46 8.39 6.66
C LYS A 94 -22.32 9.36 5.48
N GLY A 95 -21.81 8.90 4.33
CA GLY A 95 -21.77 9.64 3.07
C GLY A 95 -20.68 10.72 2.97
N ASP A 96 -19.85 10.89 3.99
CA ASP A 96 -18.81 11.92 4.10
C ASP A 96 -17.38 11.40 3.91
N VAL A 97 -17.22 10.22 3.30
CA VAL A 97 -15.91 9.59 3.06
C VAL A 97 -15.43 9.89 1.65
N ALA A 98 -14.17 10.35 1.53
CA ALA A 98 -13.48 10.64 0.26
C ALA A 98 -12.64 9.47 -0.25
N GLY A 99 -12.08 8.67 0.63
CA GLY A 99 -11.24 7.52 0.28
C GLY A 99 -11.06 6.54 1.43
N VAL A 100 -10.76 5.29 1.09
CA VAL A 100 -10.39 4.22 2.03
C VAL A 100 -8.99 3.74 1.69
N PHE A 101 -8.07 3.83 2.64
CA PHE A 101 -6.68 3.37 2.51
C PHE A 101 -6.49 2.02 3.19
N VAL A 102 -5.92 1.07 2.46
CA VAL A 102 -5.59 -0.27 2.98
C VAL A 102 -4.18 -0.69 2.57
N GLU A 103 -3.47 -1.32 3.49
CA GLU A 103 -2.26 -2.09 3.20
C GLU A 103 -2.68 -3.56 3.02
N PRO A 104 -2.46 -4.23 1.89
CA PRO A 104 -2.78 -5.66 1.74
C PRO A 104 -2.07 -6.53 2.78
N VAL A 105 -0.92 -6.06 3.27
CA VAL A 105 -0.19 -6.63 4.40
C VAL A 105 0.26 -5.48 5.28
N GLN A 106 -0.24 -5.39 6.51
CA GLN A 106 0.19 -4.40 7.49
C GLN A 106 1.57 -4.80 8.04
N GLY A 107 2.61 -4.08 7.62
CA GLY A 107 3.99 -4.45 7.92
C GLY A 107 4.44 -4.06 9.33
N GLU A 108 4.03 -2.90 9.82
CA GLU A 108 4.54 -2.30 11.07
C GLU A 108 3.98 -2.94 12.35
N VAL A 109 3.05 -3.90 12.22
CA VAL A 109 2.42 -4.60 13.35
C VAL A 109 2.73 -6.11 13.35
N GLY A 110 3.88 -6.47 12.80
CA GLY A 110 4.35 -7.85 12.79
C GLY A 110 3.85 -8.65 11.59
N VAL A 111 3.73 -8.00 10.45
CA VAL A 111 3.36 -8.58 9.14
C VAL A 111 2.00 -9.30 9.23
N VAL A 112 0.94 -8.53 9.21
CA VAL A 112 -0.44 -9.02 9.29
C VAL A 112 -1.11 -8.90 7.91
N PRO A 113 -1.23 -9.99 7.13
CA PRO A 113 -1.99 -9.98 5.89
C PRO A 113 -3.47 -9.79 6.17
N LEU A 114 -4.13 -8.92 5.40
CA LEU A 114 -5.59 -8.90 5.33
C LEU A 114 -6.08 -10.13 4.56
N SER A 115 -7.28 -10.61 4.83
CA SER A 115 -7.87 -11.70 4.05
C SER A 115 -8.25 -11.25 2.63
N ASP A 116 -8.31 -12.19 1.70
CA ASP A 116 -8.75 -11.90 0.33
C ASP A 116 -10.21 -11.48 0.32
N GLU A 117 -11.02 -12.10 1.15
CA GLU A 117 -12.43 -11.80 1.36
C GLU A 117 -12.63 -10.38 1.86
N TYR A 118 -11.83 -9.93 2.84
CA TYR A 118 -11.92 -8.56 3.34
C TYR A 118 -11.55 -7.54 2.28
N LEU A 119 -10.44 -7.75 1.54
CA LEU A 119 -10.05 -6.87 0.44
C LEU A 119 -11.12 -6.77 -0.65
N GLN A 120 -11.80 -7.89 -0.96
CA GLN A 120 -12.93 -7.91 -1.88
C GLN A 120 -14.13 -7.13 -1.32
N HIS A 121 -14.45 -7.27 -0.04
CA HIS A 121 -15.51 -6.49 0.62
C HIS A 121 -15.20 -5.00 0.61
N VAL A 122 -13.96 -4.59 0.95
CA VAL A 122 -13.54 -3.18 0.85
C VAL A 122 -13.77 -2.66 -0.56
N ARG A 123 -13.38 -3.43 -1.62
CA ARG A 123 -13.59 -3.01 -3.00
C ARG A 123 -15.09 -2.88 -3.34
N GLN A 124 -15.92 -3.81 -2.92
CA GLN A 124 -17.36 -3.79 -3.16
C GLN A 124 -18.03 -2.60 -2.46
N LEU A 125 -17.73 -2.38 -1.19
CA LEU A 125 -18.27 -1.29 -0.40
C LEU A 125 -17.84 0.07 -0.95
N THR A 126 -16.57 0.26 -1.27
CA THR A 126 -16.07 1.52 -1.84
C THR A 126 -16.71 1.82 -3.20
N ALA A 127 -16.88 0.81 -4.05
CA ALA A 127 -17.57 0.96 -5.33
C ALA A 127 -19.06 1.31 -5.15
N PHE A 128 -19.74 0.66 -4.21
CA PHE A 128 -21.16 0.91 -3.95
C PHE A 128 -21.43 2.33 -3.43
N HIS A 129 -20.53 2.86 -2.58
CA HIS A 129 -20.66 4.20 -1.99
C HIS A 129 -19.99 5.32 -2.80
N ASP A 130 -19.46 5.03 -3.99
CA ASP A 130 -18.70 5.97 -4.84
C ASP A 130 -17.54 6.64 -4.08
N VAL A 131 -16.74 5.83 -3.39
CA VAL A 131 -15.56 6.20 -2.62
C VAL A 131 -14.31 5.57 -3.23
N LEU A 132 -13.20 6.30 -3.30
CA LEU A 132 -11.97 5.77 -3.87
C LEU A 132 -11.30 4.75 -2.93
N MET A 133 -10.95 3.57 -3.47
CA MET A 133 -10.11 2.59 -2.80
C MET A 133 -8.65 2.85 -3.13
N VAL A 134 -7.85 3.13 -2.11
CA VAL A 134 -6.40 3.29 -2.20
C VAL A 134 -5.70 2.08 -1.59
N VAL A 135 -4.88 1.40 -2.39
CA VAL A 135 -4.08 0.27 -1.91
C VAL A 135 -2.62 0.72 -1.76
N ASP A 136 -2.13 0.69 -0.54
CA ASP A 136 -0.74 0.99 -0.22
C ASP A 136 0.13 -0.27 -0.37
N GLU A 137 0.87 -0.34 -1.48
CA GLU A 137 1.81 -1.41 -1.80
C GLU A 137 3.28 -1.02 -1.52
N VAL A 138 3.49 0.04 -0.75
CA VAL A 138 4.85 0.56 -0.45
C VAL A 138 5.71 -0.52 0.20
N GLN A 139 5.16 -1.37 1.04
CA GLN A 139 5.90 -2.42 1.72
C GLN A 139 5.73 -3.81 1.11
N CYS A 140 4.55 -4.14 0.63
CA CYS A 140 4.21 -5.49 0.16
C CYS A 140 4.32 -5.68 -1.35
N GLY A 141 4.43 -4.59 -2.13
CA GLY A 141 4.55 -4.63 -3.58
C GLY A 141 5.93 -5.02 -4.12
N MET A 142 6.09 -4.90 -5.41
CA MET A 142 7.34 -5.13 -6.14
C MET A 142 7.96 -6.51 -5.86
N GLY A 143 7.15 -7.55 -5.94
CA GLY A 143 7.59 -8.93 -5.82
C GLY A 143 7.73 -9.46 -4.38
N ARG A 144 7.62 -8.59 -3.36
CA ARG A 144 7.89 -8.96 -1.96
C ARG A 144 7.10 -10.17 -1.47
N THR A 145 5.85 -10.31 -1.90
CA THR A 145 4.95 -11.42 -1.53
C THR A 145 4.94 -12.57 -2.55
N GLY A 146 5.81 -12.52 -3.58
CA GLY A 146 5.85 -13.49 -4.67
C GLY A 146 4.85 -13.19 -5.80
N ARG A 147 4.21 -12.02 -5.79
CA ARG A 147 3.42 -11.40 -6.86
C ARG A 147 3.95 -9.99 -7.09
N TRP A 148 3.71 -9.40 -8.27
CA TRP A 148 4.10 -8.00 -8.48
C TRP A 148 3.50 -7.09 -7.42
N PHE A 149 2.21 -7.25 -7.14
CA PHE A 149 1.48 -6.51 -6.11
C PHE A 149 0.64 -7.46 -5.25
N ALA A 150 0.64 -7.24 -3.94
CA ALA A 150 -0.01 -8.15 -3.00
C ALA A 150 -1.53 -8.21 -3.17
N HIS A 151 -2.18 -7.07 -3.54
CA HIS A 151 -3.63 -7.04 -3.79
C HIS A 151 -4.08 -7.94 -4.94
N GLN A 152 -3.17 -8.29 -5.88
CA GLN A 152 -3.49 -9.18 -7.01
C GLN A 152 -3.95 -10.58 -6.57
N ARG A 153 -3.64 -11.01 -5.33
CA ARG A 153 -4.11 -12.28 -4.78
C ARG A 153 -5.62 -12.29 -4.56
N ALA A 154 -6.18 -11.15 -4.16
CA ALA A 154 -7.61 -10.97 -3.92
C ALA A 154 -8.41 -10.71 -5.21
N HIS A 155 -7.76 -10.65 -6.39
CA HIS A 155 -8.38 -10.37 -7.68
C HIS A 155 -9.21 -9.08 -7.72
N ILE A 156 -8.77 -8.04 -7.00
CA ILE A 156 -9.38 -6.71 -6.99
C ILE A 156 -8.59 -5.75 -7.88
N THR A 157 -9.29 -4.71 -8.36
CA THR A 157 -8.68 -3.56 -9.03
C THR A 157 -8.98 -2.32 -8.16
N PRO A 158 -7.95 -1.69 -7.54
CA PRO A 158 -8.13 -0.47 -6.77
C PRO A 158 -8.35 0.72 -7.70
N ASP A 159 -8.76 1.87 -7.14
CA ASP A 159 -8.80 3.13 -7.87
C ASP A 159 -7.43 3.81 -7.89
N ILE A 160 -6.66 3.63 -6.81
CA ILE A 160 -5.31 4.18 -6.65
C ILE A 160 -4.42 3.11 -6.00
N MET A 161 -3.18 3.03 -6.45
CA MET A 161 -2.15 2.21 -5.81
C MET A 161 -0.88 3.04 -5.59
N THR A 162 -0.30 2.96 -4.40
CA THR A 162 0.97 3.61 -4.07
C THR A 162 2.08 2.58 -3.88
N MET A 163 3.30 2.93 -4.26
CA MET A 163 4.47 2.08 -4.14
C MET A 163 5.76 2.87 -3.93
N ALA A 164 6.77 2.24 -3.36
CA ALA A 164 8.12 2.78 -3.17
C ALA A 164 9.09 1.64 -2.77
N LYS A 165 9.99 1.89 -1.81
CA LYS A 165 10.91 0.90 -1.21
C LYS A 165 11.58 0.00 -2.26
N ALA A 166 11.08 -1.23 -2.43
CA ALA A 166 11.62 -2.19 -3.37
C ALA A 166 11.60 -1.72 -4.83
N LEU A 167 10.74 -0.76 -5.19
CA LEU A 167 10.67 -0.19 -6.53
C LEU A 167 12.03 0.30 -7.03
N GLY A 168 12.82 0.97 -6.18
CA GLY A 168 14.13 1.51 -6.53
C GLY A 168 15.32 0.63 -6.18
N GLY A 169 15.09 -0.54 -5.54
CA GLY A 169 16.20 -1.43 -5.13
C GLY A 169 17.19 -0.78 -4.14
N GLY A 170 16.74 0.23 -3.39
CA GLY A 170 17.54 1.05 -2.47
C GLY A 170 17.70 2.49 -2.95
N PHE A 171 17.39 2.81 -4.20
CA PHE A 171 17.35 4.18 -4.69
C PHE A 171 16.01 4.85 -4.32
N PRO A 172 16.01 6.13 -3.87
CA PRO A 172 14.79 6.83 -3.51
C PRO A 172 13.86 7.05 -4.71
N ILE A 173 12.71 6.39 -4.71
CA ILE A 173 11.64 6.57 -5.68
C ILE A 173 10.31 6.11 -5.07
N GLY A 174 9.24 6.80 -5.42
CA GLY A 174 7.86 6.40 -5.15
C GLY A 174 7.02 6.57 -6.40
N ALA A 175 5.87 5.93 -6.42
CA ALA A 175 4.89 6.07 -7.50
C ALA A 175 3.48 5.98 -6.96
N THR A 176 2.58 6.75 -7.56
CA THR A 176 1.12 6.68 -7.37
C THR A 176 0.52 6.34 -8.73
N LEU A 177 -0.15 5.21 -8.82
CA LEU A 177 -0.88 4.79 -10.01
C LEU A 177 -2.37 5.09 -9.81
N THR A 178 -2.99 5.64 -10.83
CA THR A 178 -4.45 5.82 -10.90
C THR A 178 -5.02 4.88 -11.95
N PHE A 179 -6.14 4.25 -11.65
CA PHE A 179 -6.74 3.22 -12.49
C PHE A 179 -7.94 3.78 -13.26
N GLY A 180 -7.76 3.96 -14.56
CA GLY A 180 -8.77 4.48 -15.47
C GLY A 180 -8.83 6.02 -15.57
N PRO A 181 -9.52 6.52 -16.60
CA PRO A 181 -9.53 7.95 -16.92
C PRO A 181 -10.26 8.81 -15.87
N ASP A 182 -11.26 8.25 -15.19
CA ASP A 182 -12.07 8.97 -14.20
C ASP A 182 -11.26 9.37 -12.97
N VAL A 183 -10.28 8.54 -12.58
CA VAL A 183 -9.38 8.82 -11.45
C VAL A 183 -8.16 9.61 -11.91
N SER A 184 -7.62 9.29 -13.09
CA SER A 184 -6.42 9.93 -13.62
C SER A 184 -6.63 11.41 -13.96
N GLY A 185 -7.86 11.81 -14.29
CA GLY A 185 -8.25 13.18 -14.60
C GLY A 185 -8.55 14.08 -13.40
N ILE A 186 -8.56 13.56 -12.18
CA ILE A 186 -8.97 14.33 -10.98
C ILE A 186 -7.97 15.45 -10.67
N LEU A 187 -6.67 15.17 -10.69
CA LEU A 187 -5.64 16.20 -10.56
C LEU A 187 -5.17 16.65 -11.94
N THR A 188 -5.25 17.94 -12.18
CA THR A 188 -4.79 18.58 -13.42
C THR A 188 -3.39 19.15 -13.27
N ALA A 189 -2.78 19.55 -14.40
CA ALA A 189 -1.45 20.14 -14.41
C ALA A 189 -1.33 21.32 -13.44
N GLY A 190 -0.29 21.34 -12.62
CA GLY A 190 -0.01 22.37 -11.63
C GLY A 190 -0.62 22.13 -10.24
N GLN A 191 -1.55 21.20 -10.07
CA GLN A 191 -2.17 20.92 -8.77
C GLN A 191 -1.32 20.05 -7.85
N HIS A 192 -0.43 19.24 -8.41
CA HIS A 192 0.54 18.43 -7.66
C HIS A 192 1.85 18.33 -8.44
N GLY A 193 2.96 18.17 -7.74
CA GLY A 193 4.28 18.07 -8.39
C GLY A 193 5.38 17.68 -7.40
N SER A 194 6.50 17.26 -7.96
CA SER A 194 7.74 16.95 -7.24
C SER A 194 8.94 17.35 -8.10
N THR A 195 9.88 18.10 -7.53
CA THR A 195 11.05 18.56 -8.29
C THR A 195 11.91 17.41 -8.80
N PHE A 196 12.11 16.39 -8.00
CA PHE A 196 12.96 15.23 -8.34
C PHE A 196 12.18 13.96 -8.65
N GLY A 197 10.86 13.99 -8.56
CA GLY A 197 10.01 12.83 -8.90
C GLY A 197 10.18 12.47 -10.38
N GLY A 198 10.50 11.20 -10.65
CA GLY A 198 10.71 10.69 -12.00
C GLY A 198 12.05 11.11 -12.63
N ASN A 199 13.06 11.47 -11.83
CA ASN A 199 14.38 11.76 -12.36
C ASN A 199 14.97 10.54 -13.11
N PRO A 200 15.81 10.76 -14.15
CA PRO A 200 16.30 9.68 -15.00
C PRO A 200 17.04 8.56 -14.24
N LEU A 201 17.79 8.90 -13.19
CA LEU A 201 18.55 7.93 -12.42
C LEU A 201 17.62 7.01 -11.60
N ALA A 202 16.63 7.59 -10.93
CA ALA A 202 15.64 6.82 -10.19
C ALA A 202 14.82 5.90 -11.12
N CYS A 203 14.41 6.41 -12.29
CA CYS A 203 13.69 5.61 -13.29
C CYS A 203 14.55 4.47 -13.83
N ALA A 204 15.83 4.71 -14.10
CA ALA A 204 16.77 3.66 -14.56
C ALA A 204 16.97 2.59 -13.48
N ALA A 205 17.12 2.99 -12.20
CA ALA A 205 17.22 2.05 -11.09
C ALA A 205 15.95 1.18 -10.97
N ALA A 206 14.77 1.78 -11.05
CA ALA A 206 13.51 1.03 -10.98
C ALA A 206 13.34 0.06 -12.15
N LEU A 207 13.68 0.48 -13.37
CA LEU A 207 13.66 -0.41 -14.54
C LEU A 207 14.64 -1.58 -14.41
N ALA A 208 15.83 -1.33 -13.85
CA ALA A 208 16.82 -2.39 -13.58
C ALA A 208 16.27 -3.41 -12.56
N VAL A 209 15.61 -2.93 -11.49
CA VAL A 209 14.92 -3.80 -10.50
C VAL A 209 13.88 -4.66 -11.17
N ILE A 210 12.98 -4.06 -11.97
CA ILE A 210 11.91 -4.79 -12.67
C ILE A 210 12.52 -5.84 -13.61
N SER A 211 13.52 -5.45 -14.42
CA SER A 211 14.21 -6.36 -15.34
C SER A 211 14.83 -7.55 -14.61
N THR A 212 15.48 -7.32 -13.47
CA THR A 212 16.06 -8.39 -12.66
C THR A 212 14.99 -9.33 -12.09
N ILE A 213 13.89 -8.79 -11.59
CA ILE A 213 12.77 -9.60 -11.09
C ILE A 213 12.22 -10.51 -12.20
N GLU A 214 12.10 -9.99 -13.45
CA GLU A 214 11.60 -10.75 -14.59
C GLU A 214 12.63 -11.77 -15.09
N SER A 215 13.90 -11.34 -15.33
CA SER A 215 14.93 -12.20 -15.94
C SER A 215 15.31 -13.39 -15.07
N ASP A 216 15.30 -13.22 -13.76
CA ASP A 216 15.76 -14.23 -12.80
C ASP A 216 14.55 -15.01 -12.19
N ASP A 217 13.35 -14.79 -12.70
CA ASP A 217 12.09 -15.39 -12.19
C ASP A 217 11.96 -15.26 -10.65
N LEU A 218 12.30 -14.08 -10.13
CA LEU A 218 12.36 -13.86 -8.68
C LEU A 218 11.00 -14.00 -8.00
N LEU A 219 9.89 -13.80 -8.70
CA LEU A 219 8.56 -14.02 -8.12
C LEU A 219 8.36 -15.49 -7.72
N THR A 220 8.77 -16.42 -8.57
CA THR A 220 8.71 -17.86 -8.25
C THR A 220 9.69 -18.21 -7.13
N HIS A 221 10.92 -17.69 -7.22
CA HIS A 221 11.95 -17.92 -6.22
C HIS A 221 11.53 -17.43 -4.82
N VAL A 222 10.95 -16.23 -4.73
CA VAL A 222 10.43 -15.65 -3.48
C VAL A 222 9.31 -16.50 -2.89
N ARG A 223 8.41 -17.08 -3.69
CA ARG A 223 7.39 -18.00 -3.19
C ARG A 223 8.00 -19.27 -2.58
N GLN A 224 9.00 -19.85 -3.26
CA GLN A 224 9.71 -21.06 -2.79
C GLN A 224 10.47 -20.80 -1.48
N ILE A 225 11.27 -19.74 -1.45
CA ILE A 225 12.01 -19.34 -0.24
C ILE A 225 11.04 -19.03 0.90
N GLY A 226 9.97 -18.28 0.65
CA GLY A 226 8.99 -17.93 1.67
C GLY A 226 8.35 -19.16 2.32
N THR A 227 8.03 -20.16 1.51
CA THR A 227 7.50 -21.44 2.02
C THR A 227 8.53 -22.16 2.87
N ALA A 228 9.77 -22.30 2.37
CA ALA A 228 10.84 -22.98 3.10
C ALA A 228 11.18 -22.26 4.43
N MET A 229 11.31 -20.94 4.40
CA MET A 229 11.56 -20.12 5.59
C MET A 229 10.41 -20.21 6.60
N SER A 230 9.17 -20.12 6.14
CA SER A 230 8.00 -20.22 7.03
C SER A 230 7.94 -21.56 7.75
N THR A 231 8.26 -22.65 7.04
CA THR A 231 8.34 -24.00 7.65
C THR A 231 9.47 -24.06 8.67
N ALA A 232 10.68 -23.65 8.28
CA ALA A 232 11.84 -23.69 9.17
C ALA A 232 11.65 -22.81 10.43
N LEU A 233 11.03 -21.64 10.28
CA LEU A 233 10.75 -20.74 11.40
C LEU A 233 9.74 -21.34 12.39
N ARG A 234 8.68 -22.00 11.91
CA ARG A 234 7.70 -22.66 12.79
C ARG A 234 8.33 -23.78 13.62
N GLU A 235 9.34 -24.44 13.09
CA GLU A 235 10.03 -25.56 13.73
C GLU A 235 11.27 -25.11 14.51
N SER A 236 11.68 -23.84 14.42
CA SER A 236 12.96 -23.36 14.94
C SER A 236 13.04 -23.31 16.46
N HIS A 237 11.95 -22.96 17.14
CA HIS A 237 11.92 -22.83 18.60
C HIS A 237 10.50 -23.05 19.14
N PRO A 238 10.34 -23.69 20.32
CA PRO A 238 9.04 -23.91 20.95
C PRO A 238 8.25 -22.63 21.25
N SER A 239 8.92 -21.50 21.48
CA SER A 239 8.29 -20.20 21.73
C SER A 239 7.70 -19.56 20.49
N VAL A 240 7.93 -20.08 19.30
CA VAL A 240 7.29 -19.57 18.08
C VAL A 240 5.84 -20.03 18.04
N THR A 241 4.92 -19.10 18.23
CA THR A 241 3.48 -19.40 18.26
C THR A 241 2.82 -19.25 16.90
N GLN A 242 3.35 -18.34 16.05
CA GLN A 242 2.80 -18.11 14.70
C GLN A 242 3.87 -17.58 13.74
N VAL A 243 3.81 -18.00 12.48
CA VAL A 243 4.53 -17.38 11.37
C VAL A 243 3.48 -16.89 10.36
N ARG A 244 3.48 -15.59 10.06
CA ARG A 244 2.52 -14.89 9.18
C ARG A 244 3.23 -14.36 7.94
N GLY A 245 2.44 -14.00 6.93
CA GLY A 245 2.93 -13.38 5.71
C GLY A 245 3.07 -14.32 4.53
N SER A 246 3.73 -13.84 3.48
CA SER A 246 4.01 -14.63 2.27
C SER A 246 5.26 -14.14 1.55
N GLY A 247 5.87 -15.02 0.76
CA GLY A 247 7.11 -14.71 0.05
C GLY A 247 8.21 -14.27 1.03
N ALA A 248 8.90 -13.18 0.73
CA ALA A 248 9.96 -12.61 1.57
C ALA A 248 9.45 -11.54 2.57
N LEU A 249 8.17 -11.56 2.89
CA LEU A 249 7.56 -10.71 3.91
C LEU A 249 6.93 -11.62 4.96
N LEU A 250 7.71 -11.95 6.00
CA LEU A 250 7.31 -12.86 7.06
C LEU A 250 7.42 -12.17 8.42
N GLY A 251 6.45 -12.41 9.28
CA GLY A 251 6.44 -12.04 10.69
C GLY A 251 6.42 -13.27 11.58
N VAL A 252 7.19 -13.26 12.65
CA VAL A 252 7.25 -14.34 13.64
C VAL A 252 6.68 -13.82 14.94
N GLN A 253 5.76 -14.56 15.52
CA GLN A 253 5.20 -14.26 16.85
C GLN A 253 5.74 -15.27 17.86
N PHE A 254 6.14 -14.75 19.01
CA PHE A 254 6.59 -15.52 20.14
C PHE A 254 5.54 -15.51 21.26
N ASP A 255 5.64 -16.44 22.20
CA ASP A 255 4.79 -16.53 23.39
C ASP A 255 5.14 -15.50 24.47
N SER A 256 6.26 -14.81 24.30
CA SER A 256 6.77 -13.77 25.20
C SER A 256 7.30 -12.57 24.40
N ASP A 257 7.36 -11.40 25.01
CA ASP A 257 7.88 -10.18 24.40
C ASP A 257 9.43 -10.21 24.44
N ILE A 258 10.01 -10.77 23.38
CA ILE A 258 11.48 -10.86 23.19
C ILE A 258 11.99 -9.91 22.11
N ALA A 259 11.12 -9.11 21.50
CA ALA A 259 11.48 -8.23 20.39
C ALA A 259 12.25 -6.97 20.84
N ALA A 260 12.37 -6.73 22.14
CA ALA A 260 13.01 -5.55 22.71
C ALA A 260 14.43 -5.83 23.25
N ASP A 261 14.87 -7.09 23.29
CA ASP A 261 16.20 -7.53 23.72
C ASP A 261 17.11 -7.78 22.50
#